data_056dd4a6767b1c7161510df335762a7e
#
_entry.id   056dd4a6767b1c7161510df335762a7e
#
_cell.length_a   1.000
_cell.length_b   1.000
_cell.length_c   1.000
_cell.angle_alpha   90.00
_cell.angle_beta   90.00
_cell.angle_gamma   90.00
#
_symmetry.space_group_name_H-M   'P 1'
#
loop_
_entity.id
_entity.type
_entity.pdbx_description
1 polymer ?
#
loop_
_entity_poly.entity_id
_entity_poly.type
_entity_poly.pdbx_seq_one_letter_code
_entity_poly.pdbx_strand_id
1 'polypeptide(L)'
;MPDNYPDNSDDYDSDDYDSDDYEENVYDCDEISPTKYNIVLCELFNNKLHGTTNSDVSKHYLLINRIKKLDTDFIDDWTAPLNQDYIDRQEQITPHKFIRNYKNMITQPNYIKPEIGEIINLPTGHSVCIIKTMWLRVIQRAWKRLIKERKQIIQMRCRFQSLKHREITGRWPDNCIYWPSFKGLLTNRHRVTG
;
A
#
# COMPACT_ATOMS: atom_id res chain seq x y z
N MET A 1 -65.99 -41.93 9.80
CA MET A 1 -65.39 -40.95 8.90
C MET A 1 -64.06 -40.57 9.48
N PRO A 2 -62.95 -40.99 8.94
CA PRO A 2 -61.63 -40.53 9.36
C PRO A 2 -61.22 -39.32 8.49
N ASP A 3 -60.79 -38.26 9.17
CA ASP A 3 -60.28 -37.03 8.60
C ASP A 3 -58.89 -37.25 8.02
N ASN A 4 -58.81 -36.92 6.72
CA ASN A 4 -57.60 -37.00 5.93
C ASN A 4 -56.88 -35.64 6.04
N TYR A 5 -55.76 -35.56 6.79
CA TYR A 5 -54.82 -34.42 6.74
C TYR A 5 -53.76 -34.73 5.67
N PRO A 6 -53.50 -33.79 4.75
CA PRO A 6 -52.37 -33.93 3.85
C PRO A 6 -51.06 -33.63 4.60
N ASP A 7 -50.15 -34.58 4.53
CA ASP A 7 -48.76 -34.47 4.95
C ASP A 7 -48.03 -33.54 3.96
N ASN A 8 -47.77 -32.29 4.39
CA ASN A 8 -46.88 -31.36 3.68
C ASN A 8 -45.46 -31.58 4.21
N SER A 9 -44.78 -32.55 3.69
CA SER A 9 -43.32 -32.62 3.82
C SER A 9 -42.72 -31.56 2.87
N ASP A 10 -42.47 -30.36 3.38
CA ASP A 10 -41.62 -29.39 2.72
C ASP A 10 -40.19 -29.96 2.69
N ASP A 11 -39.81 -30.42 1.52
CA ASP A 11 -38.42 -30.69 1.16
C ASP A 11 -37.66 -29.37 1.24
N TYR A 12 -36.99 -29.13 2.39
CA TYR A 12 -35.92 -28.15 2.47
C TYR A 12 -34.74 -28.71 1.68
N ASP A 13 -34.63 -28.30 0.43
CA ASP A 13 -33.37 -28.33 -0.29
C ASP A 13 -32.35 -27.52 0.53
N SER A 14 -31.54 -28.23 1.27
CA SER A 14 -30.30 -27.65 1.82
C SER A 14 -29.42 -27.34 0.62
N ASP A 15 -29.44 -26.08 0.18
CA ASP A 15 -28.41 -25.55 -0.68
C ASP A 15 -27.06 -25.82 0.01
N ASP A 16 -26.39 -26.86 -0.46
CA ASP A 16 -24.98 -27.12 -0.19
C ASP A 16 -24.21 -25.86 -0.68
N TYR A 17 -24.04 -24.90 0.23
CA TYR A 17 -23.07 -23.86 0.04
C TYR A 17 -21.70 -24.53 0.01
N ASP A 18 -21.21 -24.74 -1.19
CA ASP A 18 -19.85 -25.17 -1.48
C ASP A 18 -18.87 -24.09 -0.92
N SER A 19 -18.58 -24.23 0.38
CA SER A 19 -17.65 -23.35 1.09
C SER A 19 -16.20 -23.56 0.68
N ASP A 20 -15.95 -24.63 -0.10
CA ASP A 20 -14.58 -25.02 -0.47
C ASP A 20 -13.97 -24.12 -1.56
N ASP A 21 -14.80 -23.41 -2.33
CA ASP A 21 -14.33 -22.58 -3.46
C ASP A 21 -13.71 -21.23 -3.02
N TYR A 22 -13.91 -20.83 -1.75
CA TYR A 22 -13.38 -19.56 -1.23
C TYR A 22 -11.98 -19.69 -0.62
N GLU A 23 -11.59 -20.84 -0.10
CA GLU A 23 -10.29 -21.01 0.57
C GLU A 23 -9.13 -21.20 -0.41
N GLU A 24 -9.36 -21.86 -1.54
CA GLU A 24 -8.28 -22.20 -2.49
C GLU A 24 -7.67 -20.98 -3.20
N ASN A 25 -8.40 -19.86 -3.28
CA ASN A 25 -7.94 -18.64 -3.97
C ASN A 25 -7.14 -17.66 -3.09
N VAL A 26 -7.13 -17.83 -1.77
CA VAL A 26 -6.53 -16.84 -0.83
C VAL A 26 -5.09 -17.23 -0.47
N TYR A 27 -4.74 -18.50 -0.46
CA TYR A 27 -3.50 -19.00 0.13
C TYR A 27 -2.40 -19.41 -0.85
N ASP A 28 -2.58 -19.20 -2.14
CA ASP A 28 -1.58 -19.60 -3.12
C ASP A 28 -0.39 -18.63 -3.16
N CYS A 29 0.45 -18.71 -2.12
CA CYS A 29 1.72 -17.96 -2.05
C CYS A 29 2.77 -18.50 -3.03
N ASP A 30 2.57 -19.71 -3.58
CA ASP A 30 3.55 -20.43 -4.37
C ASP A 30 3.47 -20.13 -5.88
N GLU A 31 2.37 -19.53 -6.33
CA GLU A 31 2.27 -19.10 -7.73
C GLU A 31 3.18 -17.90 -8.02
N ILE A 32 4.07 -18.09 -8.97
CA ILE A 32 4.85 -16.98 -9.53
C ILE A 32 3.87 -15.96 -10.12
N SER A 33 3.82 -14.78 -9.52
CA SER A 33 2.97 -13.72 -10.04
C SER A 33 3.34 -13.36 -11.47
N PRO A 34 2.38 -13.31 -12.41
CA PRO A 34 2.63 -12.86 -13.77
C PRO A 34 2.99 -11.37 -13.83
N THR A 35 2.76 -10.64 -12.75
CA THR A 35 3.04 -9.19 -12.67
C THR A 35 4.25 -8.92 -11.79
N LYS A 36 5.09 -7.96 -12.24
CA LYS A 36 6.26 -7.52 -11.49
C LYS A 36 5.91 -6.90 -10.14
N TYR A 37 4.78 -6.21 -10.05
CA TYR A 37 4.32 -5.52 -8.83
C TYR A 37 3.03 -6.14 -8.34
N ASN A 38 2.98 -6.39 -7.05
CA ASN A 38 1.85 -7.02 -6.37
C ASN A 38 1.44 -6.19 -5.17
N ILE A 39 0.21 -6.39 -4.71
CA ILE A 39 -0.22 -5.93 -3.40
C ILE A 39 0.18 -7.01 -2.41
N VAL A 40 0.97 -6.65 -1.41
CA VAL A 40 1.57 -7.58 -0.47
C VAL A 40 1.36 -7.12 0.96
N LEU A 41 1.24 -8.08 1.86
CA LEU A 41 1.43 -7.91 3.30
C LEU A 41 2.85 -8.38 3.62
N CYS A 42 3.59 -7.56 4.34
CA CYS A 42 4.98 -7.87 4.64
C CYS A 42 5.40 -7.30 5.99
N GLU A 43 6.41 -7.90 6.57
CA GLU A 43 6.98 -7.53 7.85
C GLU A 43 8.49 -7.38 7.78
N LEU A 44 9.06 -6.64 8.75
CA LEU A 44 10.50 -6.48 8.86
C LEU A 44 11.12 -7.76 9.43
N PHE A 45 12.13 -8.28 8.73
CA PHE A 45 12.88 -9.42 9.24
C PHE A 45 13.62 -9.08 10.53
N ASN A 46 13.42 -9.90 11.57
CA ASN A 46 14.15 -9.82 12.83
C ASN A 46 14.63 -11.21 13.24
N ASN A 47 15.93 -11.41 13.36
CA ASN A 47 16.55 -12.70 13.69
C ASN A 47 16.01 -13.36 14.95
N LYS A 48 15.52 -12.59 15.90
CA LYS A 48 15.00 -13.12 17.17
C LYS A 48 13.54 -13.57 17.08
N LEU A 49 12.77 -13.00 16.16
CA LEU A 49 11.39 -13.39 15.89
C LEU A 49 11.33 -14.50 14.83
N HIS A 50 12.12 -14.36 13.77
CA HIS A 50 12.04 -15.21 12.58
C HIS A 50 13.19 -16.25 12.49
N GLY A 51 14.03 -16.31 13.53
CA GLY A 51 15.18 -17.19 13.55
C GLY A 51 16.39 -16.65 12.79
N THR A 52 17.51 -17.39 12.86
CA THR A 52 18.73 -17.04 12.15
C THR A 52 18.68 -17.56 10.72
N THR A 53 18.77 -16.65 9.76
CA THR A 53 18.87 -16.98 8.36
C THR A 53 20.06 -16.31 7.69
N ASN A 54 20.26 -16.58 6.40
CA ASN A 54 21.32 -15.98 5.60
C ASN A 54 21.20 -14.46 5.54
N SER A 55 22.33 -13.77 5.37
CA SER A 55 22.43 -12.31 5.33
C SER A 55 21.52 -11.63 4.30
N ASP A 56 21.08 -12.36 3.27
CA ASP A 56 20.29 -11.79 2.19
C ASP A 56 18.83 -11.56 2.59
N VAL A 57 18.24 -12.45 3.41
CA VAL A 57 16.88 -12.25 3.94
C VAL A 57 16.82 -11.01 4.82
N SER A 58 17.84 -10.76 5.63
CA SER A 58 17.88 -9.64 6.60
C SER A 58 17.87 -8.24 5.98
N LYS A 59 18.05 -8.14 4.67
CA LYS A 59 18.05 -6.87 3.91
C LYS A 59 16.69 -6.51 3.34
N HIS A 60 15.73 -7.42 3.42
CA HIS A 60 14.43 -7.30 2.79
C HIS A 60 13.29 -7.41 3.81
N TYR A 61 12.08 -7.12 3.37
CA TYR A 61 10.87 -7.45 4.12
C TYR A 61 10.49 -8.89 3.85
N LEU A 62 10.06 -9.63 4.87
CA LEU A 62 9.45 -10.94 4.68
C LEU A 62 8.06 -10.77 4.07
N LEU A 63 7.74 -11.61 3.11
CA LEU A 63 6.39 -11.70 2.56
C LEU A 63 5.54 -12.53 3.53
N ILE A 64 4.45 -11.94 4.02
CA ILE A 64 3.41 -12.65 4.79
C ILE A 64 2.40 -13.24 3.83
N ASN A 65 1.85 -12.38 2.93
CA ASN A 65 0.85 -12.80 1.96
C ASN A 65 0.84 -11.89 0.73
N ARG A 66 0.34 -12.42 -0.38
CA ARG A 66 0.05 -11.69 -1.63
C ARG A 66 -1.46 -11.55 -1.78
N ILE A 67 -1.93 -10.33 -1.91
CA ILE A 67 -3.35 -10.04 -2.07
C ILE A 67 -3.69 -10.07 -3.57
N LYS A 68 -4.52 -11.02 -3.99
CA LYS A 68 -4.99 -11.13 -5.38
C LYS A 68 -6.15 -10.18 -5.66
N LYS A 69 -7.06 -10.02 -4.70
CA LYS A 69 -8.26 -9.18 -4.81
C LYS A 69 -8.29 -8.17 -3.66
N LEU A 70 -8.45 -6.91 -4.00
CA LEU A 70 -8.51 -5.83 -3.00
C LEU A 70 -9.94 -5.77 -2.44
N ASP A 71 -10.15 -6.48 -1.35
CA ASP A 71 -11.33 -6.36 -0.49
C ASP A 71 -10.88 -5.75 0.84
N THR A 72 -11.40 -4.58 1.17
CA THR A 72 -10.97 -3.84 2.35
C THR A 72 -11.35 -4.53 3.64
N ASP A 73 -12.56 -5.08 3.71
CA ASP A 73 -13.08 -5.72 4.93
C ASP A 73 -12.29 -6.99 5.22
N PHE A 74 -12.04 -7.78 4.19
CA PHE A 74 -11.20 -8.97 4.28
C PHE A 74 -9.76 -8.66 4.70
N ILE A 75 -9.17 -7.56 4.19
CA ILE A 75 -7.80 -7.15 4.54
C ILE A 75 -7.73 -6.73 6.00
N ASP A 76 -8.71 -5.98 6.49
CA ASP A 76 -8.75 -5.51 7.87
C ASP A 76 -8.93 -6.69 8.84
N ASP A 77 -9.80 -7.66 8.53
CA ASP A 77 -9.97 -8.90 9.32
C ASP A 77 -8.67 -9.70 9.42
N TRP A 78 -7.87 -9.70 8.38
CA TRP A 78 -6.59 -10.40 8.35
C TRP A 78 -5.47 -9.64 9.06
N THR A 79 -5.39 -8.34 8.87
CA THR A 79 -4.26 -7.53 9.38
C THR A 79 -4.45 -7.11 10.82
N ALA A 80 -5.70 -6.96 11.30
CA ALA A 80 -5.99 -6.55 12.67
C ALA A 80 -5.42 -7.52 13.73
N PRO A 81 -5.66 -8.85 13.66
CA PRO A 81 -5.10 -9.78 14.63
C PRO A 81 -3.56 -9.84 14.59
N LEU A 82 -2.96 -9.74 13.38
CA LEU A 82 -1.50 -9.71 13.25
C LEU A 82 -0.91 -8.46 13.91
N ASN A 83 -1.50 -7.29 13.68
CA ASN A 83 -1.05 -6.05 14.31
C ASN A 83 -1.24 -6.08 15.82
N GLN A 84 -2.35 -6.68 16.30
CA GLN A 84 -2.63 -6.81 17.72
C GLN A 84 -1.60 -7.71 18.41
N ASP A 85 -1.21 -8.82 17.80
CA ASP A 85 -0.17 -9.71 18.32
C ASP A 85 1.18 -8.99 18.55
N TYR A 86 1.57 -8.08 17.62
CA TYR A 86 2.76 -7.25 17.80
C TYR A 86 2.61 -6.25 18.96
N ILE A 87 1.42 -5.71 19.17
CA ILE A 87 1.14 -4.78 20.28
C ILE A 87 1.21 -5.54 21.60
N ASP A 88 0.60 -6.71 21.68
CA ASP A 88 0.53 -7.52 22.91
C ASP A 88 1.91 -8.04 23.33
N ARG A 89 2.76 -8.37 22.37
CA ARG A 89 4.15 -8.83 22.62
C ARG A 89 5.16 -7.70 22.76
N GLN A 90 4.74 -6.44 22.81
CA GLN A 90 5.66 -5.30 22.77
C GLN A 90 6.76 -5.31 23.84
N GLU A 91 6.54 -5.92 25.01
CA GLU A 91 7.54 -6.03 26.08
C GLU A 91 8.63 -7.05 25.75
N GLN A 92 8.32 -8.07 24.96
CA GLN A 92 9.24 -9.13 24.53
C GLN A 92 10.04 -8.75 23.29
N ILE A 93 9.69 -7.64 22.63
CA ILE A 93 10.33 -7.19 21.42
C ILE A 93 11.73 -6.71 21.70
N THR A 94 12.70 -7.39 21.09
CA THR A 94 14.11 -7.04 21.19
C THR A 94 14.49 -5.99 20.14
N PRO A 95 15.45 -5.10 20.47
CA PRO A 95 15.94 -4.11 19.52
C PRO A 95 16.41 -4.75 18.21
N HIS A 96 16.08 -4.10 17.10
CA HIS A 96 16.57 -4.51 15.79
C HIS A 96 18.00 -4.01 15.56
N LYS A 97 18.85 -4.82 14.92
CA LYS A 97 20.27 -4.52 14.74
C LYS A 97 20.53 -3.19 13.99
N PHE A 98 19.68 -2.87 13.03
CA PHE A 98 19.86 -1.72 12.13
C PHE A 98 18.81 -0.63 12.28
N ILE A 99 17.67 -0.91 12.91
CA ILE A 99 16.53 0.01 12.97
C ILE A 99 16.35 0.49 14.41
N ARG A 100 16.68 1.76 14.67
CA ARG A 100 16.60 2.35 16.01
C ARG A 100 15.19 2.35 16.61
N ASN A 101 14.19 2.67 15.80
CA ASN A 101 12.81 2.80 16.25
C ASN A 101 11.97 1.55 15.96
N TYR A 102 12.62 0.38 15.88
CA TYR A 102 11.97 -0.86 15.49
C TYR A 102 10.73 -1.16 16.34
N LYS A 103 10.85 -1.13 17.66
CA LYS A 103 9.74 -1.36 18.59
C LYS A 103 8.54 -0.44 18.28
N ASN A 104 8.78 0.86 18.17
CA ASN A 104 7.72 1.84 17.90
C ASN A 104 7.08 1.66 16.51
N MET A 105 7.82 1.11 15.54
CA MET A 105 7.29 0.85 14.20
C MET A 105 6.34 -0.34 14.20
N ILE A 106 6.75 -1.45 14.78
CA ILE A 106 6.00 -2.71 14.73
C ILE A 106 4.80 -2.73 15.67
N THR A 107 4.76 -1.87 16.70
CA THR A 107 3.61 -1.70 17.59
C THR A 107 2.58 -0.68 17.09
N GLN A 108 2.74 -0.17 15.87
CA GLN A 108 1.70 0.68 15.26
C GLN A 108 0.50 -0.18 14.87
N PRO A 109 -0.74 0.30 15.11
CA PRO A 109 -1.96 -0.47 14.79
C PRO A 109 -2.13 -0.75 13.28
N ASN A 110 -1.33 -0.12 12.45
CA ASN A 110 -1.30 -0.31 11.00
C ASN A 110 0.11 -0.67 10.49
N TYR A 111 0.88 -1.40 11.30
CA TYR A 111 2.22 -1.85 10.93
C TYR A 111 2.17 -2.80 9.72
N ILE A 112 1.40 -3.87 9.83
CA ILE A 112 1.10 -4.76 8.72
C ILE A 112 -0.10 -4.20 7.98
N LYS A 113 0.11 -3.83 6.73
CA LYS A 113 -0.90 -3.22 5.85
C LYS A 113 -0.57 -3.52 4.40
N PRO A 114 -1.55 -3.39 3.50
CA PRO A 114 -1.31 -3.54 2.08
C PRO A 114 -0.28 -2.54 1.56
N GLU A 115 0.77 -3.08 0.96
CA GLU A 115 1.83 -2.29 0.32
C GLU A 115 2.03 -2.79 -1.12
N ILE A 116 2.47 -1.91 -2.01
CA ILE A 116 2.86 -2.33 -3.35
C ILE A 116 4.33 -2.73 -3.30
N GLY A 117 4.60 -3.97 -3.66
CA GLY A 117 5.94 -4.54 -3.60
C GLY A 117 6.28 -5.40 -4.82
N GLU A 118 7.57 -5.63 -4.98
CA GLU A 118 8.15 -6.58 -5.90
C GLU A 118 8.57 -7.80 -5.08
N ILE A 119 8.02 -8.97 -5.40
CA ILE A 119 8.30 -10.23 -4.70
C ILE A 119 9.55 -10.84 -5.32
N ILE A 120 10.46 -11.32 -4.47
CA ILE A 120 11.69 -12.00 -4.85
C ILE A 120 11.76 -13.31 -4.08
N ASN A 121 11.83 -14.42 -4.79
CA ASN A 121 12.06 -15.72 -4.20
C ASN A 121 13.57 -15.96 -4.10
N LEU A 122 14.05 -16.09 -2.89
CA LEU A 122 15.47 -16.35 -2.63
C LEU A 122 15.78 -17.85 -2.81
N PRO A 123 17.04 -18.20 -3.17
CA PRO A 123 17.46 -19.60 -3.27
C PRO A 123 17.34 -20.38 -1.95
N THR A 124 17.19 -19.67 -0.84
CA THR A 124 16.99 -20.24 0.51
C THR A 124 15.55 -20.70 0.76
N GLY A 125 14.64 -20.58 -0.22
CA GLY A 125 13.23 -20.91 -0.07
C GLY A 125 12.39 -19.82 0.60
N HIS A 126 12.97 -18.67 0.96
CA HIS A 126 12.23 -17.55 1.54
C HIS A 126 11.73 -16.60 0.44
N SER A 127 10.46 -16.22 0.52
CA SER A 127 9.91 -15.13 -0.29
C SER A 127 10.05 -13.81 0.44
N VAL A 128 10.70 -12.86 -0.20
CA VAL A 128 10.94 -11.52 0.33
C VAL A 128 10.36 -10.46 -0.58
N CYS A 129 10.21 -9.25 -0.05
CA CYS A 129 9.55 -8.17 -0.75
C CYS A 129 10.38 -6.88 -0.74
N ILE A 130 10.39 -6.18 -1.87
CA ILE A 130 10.91 -4.81 -1.98
C ILE A 130 9.74 -3.85 -2.10
N ILE A 131 9.46 -3.10 -1.03
CA ILE A 131 8.35 -2.15 -0.98
C ILE A 131 8.59 -0.98 -1.94
N LYS A 132 7.62 -0.71 -2.80
CA LYS A 132 7.59 0.40 -3.76
C LYS A 132 6.62 1.52 -3.36
N THR A 133 5.70 1.29 -2.45
CA THR A 133 4.68 2.27 -2.01
C THR A 133 5.29 3.59 -1.55
N MET A 134 6.48 3.57 -0.93
CA MET A 134 7.16 4.79 -0.52
C MET A 134 7.43 5.73 -1.70
N TRP A 135 7.88 5.20 -2.84
CA TRP A 135 8.13 5.97 -4.05
C TRP A 135 6.85 6.59 -4.62
N LEU A 136 5.75 5.82 -4.60
CA LEU A 136 4.44 6.32 -5.02
C LEU A 136 3.98 7.49 -4.13
N ARG A 137 4.16 7.39 -2.82
CA ARG A 137 3.84 8.48 -1.87
C ARG A 137 4.68 9.73 -2.13
N VAL A 138 5.95 9.58 -2.51
CA VAL A 138 6.81 10.71 -2.90
C VAL A 138 6.28 11.39 -4.16
N ILE A 139 5.97 10.60 -5.19
CA ILE A 139 5.41 11.09 -6.45
C ILE A 139 4.06 11.76 -6.22
N GLN A 140 3.15 11.16 -5.45
CA GLN A 140 1.84 11.73 -5.13
C GLN A 140 1.95 13.08 -4.41
N ARG A 141 2.86 13.21 -3.43
CA ARG A 141 3.09 14.49 -2.73
C ARG A 141 3.59 15.56 -3.67
N ALA A 142 4.52 15.21 -4.54
CA ALA A 142 5.06 16.13 -5.52
C ALA A 142 3.99 16.54 -6.56
N TRP A 143 3.17 15.58 -7.00
CA TRP A 143 2.01 15.82 -7.87
C TRP A 143 1.00 16.79 -7.24
N LYS A 144 0.60 16.54 -6.01
CA LYS A 144 -0.34 17.42 -5.29
C LYS A 144 0.18 18.85 -5.19
N ARG A 145 1.49 19.03 -4.91
CA ARG A 145 2.14 20.34 -4.88
C ARG A 145 2.10 21.00 -6.24
N LEU A 146 2.51 20.30 -7.28
CA LEU A 146 2.51 20.80 -8.65
C LEU A 146 1.12 21.23 -9.12
N ILE A 147 0.09 20.45 -8.85
CA ILE A 147 -1.30 20.82 -9.17
C ILE A 147 -1.72 22.10 -8.42
N LYS A 148 -1.34 22.22 -7.14
CA LYS A 148 -1.63 23.43 -6.35
C LYS A 148 -0.98 24.67 -6.96
N GLU A 149 0.30 24.59 -7.33
CA GLU A 149 1.03 25.67 -8.00
C GLU A 149 0.41 26.01 -9.36
N ARG A 150 0.07 25.03 -10.18
CA ARG A 150 -0.62 25.24 -11.45
C ARG A 150 -1.96 25.94 -11.30
N LYS A 151 -2.77 25.54 -10.31
CA LYS A 151 -4.05 26.22 -10.02
C LYS A 151 -3.86 27.68 -9.67
N GLN A 152 -2.84 28.02 -8.87
CA GLN A 152 -2.53 29.42 -8.54
C GLN A 152 -2.15 30.22 -9.77
N ILE A 153 -1.30 29.66 -10.66
CA ILE A 153 -0.90 30.32 -11.89
C ILE A 153 -2.10 30.53 -12.84
N ILE A 154 -2.98 29.54 -12.96
CA ILE A 154 -4.21 29.66 -13.74
C ILE A 154 -5.07 30.81 -13.20
N GLN A 155 -5.28 30.87 -11.87
CA GLN A 155 -6.03 31.95 -11.24
C GLN A 155 -5.41 33.33 -11.50
N MET A 156 -4.07 33.44 -11.46
CA MET A 156 -3.37 34.68 -11.81
C MET A 156 -3.54 35.04 -13.29
N ARG A 157 -3.47 34.06 -14.18
CA ARG A 157 -3.69 34.28 -15.63
C ARG A 157 -5.12 34.68 -15.97
N CYS A 158 -6.12 34.23 -15.21
CA CYS A 158 -7.52 34.59 -15.39
C CYS A 158 -7.87 36.01 -14.93
N ARG A 159 -6.96 36.73 -14.25
CA ARG A 159 -7.19 38.12 -13.87
C ARG A 159 -7.20 39.04 -15.08
N PHE A 160 -8.11 40.00 -15.08
CA PHE A 160 -8.29 40.97 -16.18
C PHE A 160 -6.96 41.65 -16.57
N GLN A 161 -6.18 42.07 -15.59
CA GLN A 161 -4.86 42.72 -15.83
C GLN A 161 -3.90 41.76 -16.57
N SER A 162 -3.86 40.49 -16.22
CA SER A 162 -3.00 39.50 -16.86
C SER A 162 -3.44 39.20 -18.31
N LEU A 163 -4.74 39.15 -18.53
CA LEU A 163 -5.31 38.98 -19.86
C LEU A 163 -5.02 40.17 -20.77
N LYS A 164 -5.27 41.39 -20.26
CA LYS A 164 -4.95 42.63 -20.97
C LYS A 164 -3.46 42.75 -21.30
N HIS A 165 -2.58 42.43 -20.34
CA HIS A 165 -1.14 42.43 -20.57
C HIS A 165 -0.76 41.45 -21.70
N ARG A 166 -1.33 40.24 -21.70
CA ARG A 166 -1.08 39.24 -22.75
C ARG A 166 -1.60 39.69 -24.11
N GLU A 167 -2.76 40.34 -24.15
CA GLU A 167 -3.33 40.87 -25.37
C GLU A 167 -2.42 41.92 -26.03
N ILE A 168 -1.85 42.82 -25.21
CA ILE A 168 -0.98 43.91 -25.70
C ILE A 168 0.43 43.39 -26.04
N THR A 169 1.03 42.52 -25.21
CA THR A 169 2.45 42.16 -25.30
C THR A 169 2.68 40.76 -25.93
N GLY A 170 1.62 39.98 -26.10
CA GLY A 170 1.72 38.58 -26.55
C GLY A 170 2.27 37.60 -25.51
N ARG A 171 2.64 38.09 -24.30
CA ARG A 171 3.27 37.28 -23.23
C ARG A 171 2.52 37.42 -21.93
N TRP A 172 2.61 36.36 -21.09
CA TRP A 172 2.09 36.45 -19.73
C TRP A 172 2.98 37.36 -18.86
N PRO A 173 2.41 38.03 -17.86
CA PRO A 173 3.19 38.77 -16.85
C PRO A 173 4.21 37.85 -16.14
N ASP A 174 5.31 38.42 -15.66
CA ASP A 174 6.43 37.68 -15.04
C ASP A 174 6.00 36.81 -13.85
N ASN A 175 5.00 37.25 -13.08
CA ASN A 175 4.47 36.53 -11.94
C ASN A 175 3.65 35.28 -12.30
N CYS A 176 3.27 35.07 -13.56
CA CYS A 176 2.52 33.92 -14.04
C CYS A 176 3.03 33.33 -15.37
N ILE A 177 4.23 33.73 -15.80
CA ILE A 177 4.87 33.21 -17.02
C ILE A 177 5.33 31.76 -16.83
N TYR A 178 5.89 31.46 -15.65
CA TYR A 178 6.39 30.13 -15.33
C TYR A 178 5.26 29.10 -15.28
N TRP A 179 5.54 27.91 -15.85
CA TRP A 179 4.63 26.76 -15.80
C TRP A 179 5.31 25.60 -15.10
N PRO A 180 4.86 25.20 -13.89
CA PRO A 180 5.45 24.11 -13.14
C PRO A 180 5.38 22.78 -13.87
N SER A 181 6.48 22.04 -13.87
CA SER A 181 6.59 20.72 -14.51
C SER A 181 7.26 19.73 -13.56
N PHE A 182 7.19 18.42 -13.92
CA PHE A 182 7.89 17.37 -13.19
C PHE A 182 9.42 17.37 -13.38
N LYS A 183 9.94 18.17 -14.28
CA LYS A 183 11.39 18.24 -14.49
C LYS A 183 12.10 18.65 -13.21
N GLY A 184 13.03 17.82 -12.75
CA GLY A 184 13.77 18.07 -11.50
C GLY A 184 13.05 17.63 -10.21
N LEU A 185 12.00 16.82 -10.28
CA LEU A 185 11.26 16.33 -9.12
C LEU A 185 12.15 15.63 -8.10
N LEU A 186 13.13 14.87 -8.58
CA LEU A 186 14.08 14.11 -7.75
C LEU A 186 15.41 14.83 -7.54
N THR A 187 15.61 15.99 -8.16
CA THR A 187 16.79 16.81 -7.91
C THR A 187 16.51 17.70 -6.69
N ASN A 188 17.28 17.53 -5.62
CA ASN A 188 17.32 18.43 -4.47
C ASN A 188 17.84 19.83 -4.93
N ARG A 189 16.99 20.60 -5.56
CA ARG A 189 17.26 22.03 -5.65
C ARG A 189 16.93 22.63 -4.29
N HIS A 190 17.93 22.77 -3.45
CA HIS A 190 17.92 23.80 -2.43
C HIS A 190 17.63 25.13 -3.15
N ARG A 191 16.36 25.55 -3.13
CA ARG A 191 16.06 26.94 -3.44
C ARG A 191 16.65 27.74 -2.28
N VAL A 192 17.84 28.26 -2.49
CA VAL A 192 18.35 29.36 -1.70
C VAL A 192 17.36 30.50 -1.97
N THR A 193 16.49 30.79 -1.01
CA THR A 193 15.70 32.00 -0.95
C THR A 193 16.67 33.08 -0.57
N GLY A 194 17.13 33.86 -1.58
CA GLY A 194 17.71 35.17 -1.38
C GLY A 194 16.60 36.17 -1.08
#